data_3417b7161db7b177b7aefec7a1d93d15
#
_entry.id   3417b7161db7b177b7aefec7a1d93d15
#
_cell.length_a   1.000
_cell.length_b   1.000
_cell.length_c   1.000
_cell.angle_alpha   90.00
_cell.angle_beta   90.00
_cell.angle_gamma   90.00
#
_symmetry.space_group_name_H-M   'P 1'
#
loop_
_entity.id
_entity.type
_entity.pdbx_description
1 polymer ?
#
loop_
_entity_poly.entity_id
_entity_poly.type
_entity_poly.pdbx_seq_one_letter_code
_entity_poly.pdbx_strand_id
1 'polypeptide(L)'
;KISGSVNVGDNPNDMCITRSGQYLFVANANDNNVSVFDTKQNKVIETLNTALYPETPSGSTTNSVALSSDEKTLFIANADNNCLSVFDVSVPGRSKSKGFIPTAWYPTCVRIVKDQILVTNGKGLSSLANPYGPNPMRRGSEVVYQAGGKEQKIKVQYIGGLFTGTLGIIDIPNESLMGIYSKTVYNNTPYIKEKEMVAEIPAGNPVPGKVGDPSPIKYVFYIIKENRTYDQV
;
A
#
# COMPACT_ATOMS: atom_id res chain seq x y z
N LYS A 1 32.61 -11.34 0.18
CA LYS A 1 32.49 -12.40 1.20
C LYS A 1 31.27 -12.10 2.05
N ILE A 2 30.31 -13.01 2.15
CA ILE A 2 29.18 -12.90 3.09
C ILE A 2 29.74 -13.09 4.50
N SER A 3 29.49 -12.14 5.40
CA SER A 3 29.95 -12.15 6.78
C SER A 3 28.87 -12.64 7.77
N GLY A 4 27.62 -12.64 7.37
CA GLY A 4 26.50 -13.10 8.18
C GLY A 4 25.15 -12.94 7.47
N SER A 5 24.10 -13.46 8.08
CA SER A 5 22.71 -13.25 7.67
C SER A 5 21.84 -13.01 8.90
N VAL A 6 20.76 -12.23 8.75
CA VAL A 6 19.80 -11.94 9.81
C VAL A 6 18.40 -12.12 9.24
N ASN A 7 17.54 -12.81 9.97
CA ASN A 7 16.14 -12.93 9.60
C ASN A 7 15.41 -11.62 9.85
N VAL A 8 14.64 -11.19 8.85
CA VAL A 8 13.68 -10.08 8.89
C VAL A 8 12.29 -10.64 8.59
N GLY A 9 11.30 -9.80 8.34
CA GLY A 9 9.97 -10.25 7.92
C GLY A 9 9.94 -10.80 6.49
N ASP A 10 8.77 -11.23 6.06
CA ASP A 10 8.54 -11.86 4.77
C ASP A 10 8.61 -10.86 3.62
N ASN A 11 9.25 -11.31 2.53
CA ASN A 11 9.43 -10.55 1.29
C ASN A 11 10.09 -9.16 1.52
N PRO A 12 11.34 -9.12 2.02
CA PRO A 12 12.06 -7.85 2.17
C PRO A 12 12.29 -7.22 0.79
N ASN A 13 11.73 -6.02 0.58
CA ASN A 13 11.62 -5.42 -0.76
C ASN A 13 12.47 -4.16 -0.94
N ASP A 14 12.57 -3.32 0.09
CA ASP A 14 13.38 -2.10 0.08
C ASP A 14 14.05 -1.90 1.43
N MET A 15 15.11 -1.11 1.45
CA MET A 15 15.81 -0.77 2.70
C MET A 15 16.48 0.59 2.61
N CYS A 16 16.60 1.26 3.74
CA CYS A 16 17.42 2.46 3.90
C CYS A 16 18.27 2.37 5.16
N ILE A 17 19.41 3.05 5.14
CA ILE A 17 20.37 3.03 6.25
C ILE A 17 20.67 4.46 6.71
N THR A 18 20.86 4.65 8.01
CA THR A 18 21.34 5.93 8.54
C THR A 18 22.74 6.27 8.04
N ARG A 19 23.08 7.56 7.98
CA ARG A 19 24.44 8.03 7.56
C ARG A 19 25.56 7.45 8.40
N SER A 20 25.28 7.20 9.68
CA SER A 20 26.23 6.54 10.59
C SER A 20 26.49 5.07 10.22
N GLY A 21 25.66 4.47 9.35
CA GLY A 21 25.69 3.05 9.05
C GLY A 21 25.21 2.15 10.18
N GLN A 22 24.68 2.72 11.29
CA GLN A 22 24.33 1.92 12.47
C GLN A 22 22.95 1.28 12.37
N TYR A 23 21.94 1.98 11.83
CA TYR A 23 20.57 1.48 11.78
C TYR A 23 20.11 1.29 10.34
N LEU A 24 19.61 0.09 10.05
CA LEU A 24 19.04 -0.29 8.76
C LEU A 24 17.54 -0.54 8.94
N PHE A 25 16.73 0.06 8.11
CA PHE A 25 15.27 -0.11 8.06
C PHE A 25 14.93 -0.96 6.85
N VAL A 26 14.30 -2.10 7.05
CA VAL A 26 13.96 -3.07 6.00
C VAL A 26 12.45 -3.20 5.87
N ALA A 27 11.90 -2.84 4.72
CA ALA A 27 10.48 -3.00 4.40
C ALA A 27 10.16 -4.46 4.08
N ASN A 28 9.25 -5.06 4.84
CA ASN A 28 8.80 -6.43 4.68
C ASN A 28 7.40 -6.43 4.04
N ALA A 29 7.34 -6.63 2.73
CA ALA A 29 6.13 -6.37 1.95
C ALA A 29 4.95 -7.27 2.32
N ASN A 30 5.20 -8.51 2.73
CA ASN A 30 4.13 -9.44 3.08
C ASN A 30 3.73 -9.43 4.57
N ASP A 31 4.43 -8.66 5.43
CA ASP A 31 4.20 -8.67 6.88
C ASP A 31 3.61 -7.38 7.44
N ASN A 32 3.26 -6.40 6.62
CA ASN A 32 2.81 -5.07 7.06
C ASN A 32 3.77 -4.40 8.05
N ASN A 33 5.08 -4.59 7.91
CA ASN A 33 6.01 -4.07 8.89
C ASN A 33 7.36 -3.65 8.30
N VAL A 34 8.14 -2.95 9.13
CA VAL A 34 9.54 -2.63 8.87
C VAL A 34 10.39 -3.19 9.99
N SER A 35 11.42 -3.97 9.67
CA SER A 35 12.42 -4.41 10.63
C SER A 35 13.48 -3.32 10.81
N VAL A 36 13.80 -2.96 12.05
CA VAL A 36 14.89 -2.06 12.43
C VAL A 36 16.08 -2.89 12.90
N PHE A 37 17.14 -2.91 12.10
CA PHE A 37 18.34 -3.68 12.36
C PHE A 37 19.48 -2.78 12.87
N ASP A 38 20.09 -3.15 13.98
CA ASP A 38 21.30 -2.51 14.51
C ASP A 38 22.54 -3.27 14.04
N THR A 39 23.34 -2.62 13.19
CA THR A 39 24.53 -3.21 12.59
C THR A 39 25.65 -3.48 13.61
N LYS A 40 25.69 -2.74 14.71
CA LYS A 40 26.66 -2.95 15.78
C LYS A 40 26.30 -4.16 16.65
N GLN A 41 25.00 -4.34 16.93
CA GLN A 41 24.51 -5.47 17.71
C GLN A 41 24.26 -6.71 16.83
N ASN A 42 24.26 -6.52 15.51
CA ASN A 42 23.98 -7.54 14.51
C ASN A 42 22.63 -8.28 14.74
N LYS A 43 21.59 -7.51 15.07
CA LYS A 43 20.25 -8.03 15.34
C LYS A 43 19.15 -7.03 14.98
N VAL A 44 17.96 -7.54 14.71
CA VAL A 44 16.72 -6.75 14.69
C VAL A 44 16.40 -6.31 16.13
N ILE A 45 16.27 -5.01 16.34
CA ILE A 45 16.01 -4.41 17.66
C ILE A 45 14.57 -3.95 17.83
N GLU A 46 13.83 -3.80 16.70
CA GLU A 46 12.45 -3.34 16.69
C GLU A 46 11.75 -3.78 15.41
N THR A 47 10.44 -3.96 15.47
CA THR A 47 9.57 -4.16 14.30
C THR A 47 8.45 -3.13 14.34
N LEU A 48 8.37 -2.29 13.30
CA LEU A 48 7.38 -1.22 13.16
C LEU A 48 6.16 -1.78 12.42
N ASN A 49 5.01 -1.85 13.08
CA ASN A 49 3.75 -2.21 12.42
C ASN A 49 3.24 -1.03 11.58
N THR A 50 3.13 -1.22 10.27
CA THR A 50 2.73 -0.19 9.30
C THR A 50 1.26 -0.32 8.90
N ALA A 51 0.54 -1.32 9.40
CA ALA A 51 -0.86 -1.54 9.11
C ALA A 51 -1.75 -0.38 9.61
N LEU A 52 -2.91 -0.18 8.98
CA LEU A 52 -3.89 0.82 9.42
C LEU A 52 -4.48 0.49 10.80
N TYR A 53 -4.61 -0.79 11.11
CA TYR A 53 -5.11 -1.29 12.39
C TYR A 53 -4.16 -2.34 12.95
N PRO A 54 -3.97 -2.42 14.27
CA PRO A 54 -2.97 -3.31 14.88
C PRO A 54 -3.14 -4.80 14.56
N GLU A 55 -4.38 -5.26 14.41
CA GLU A 55 -4.75 -6.67 14.21
C GLU A 55 -5.10 -7.00 12.75
N THR A 56 -4.73 -6.15 11.81
CA THR A 56 -5.03 -6.37 10.39
C THR A 56 -4.21 -7.54 9.84
N PRO A 57 -4.82 -8.47 9.10
CA PRO A 57 -4.07 -9.47 8.34
C PRO A 57 -3.06 -8.83 7.38
N SER A 58 -2.05 -9.57 6.96
CA SER A 58 -1.09 -9.12 5.94
C SER A 58 -1.82 -8.66 4.67
N GLY A 59 -1.35 -7.58 4.05
CA GLY A 59 -1.99 -7.01 2.87
C GLY A 59 -1.79 -5.51 2.68
N SER A 60 -1.00 -4.82 3.54
CA SER A 60 -0.64 -3.41 3.31
C SER A 60 0.40 -3.26 2.20
N THR A 61 1.16 -4.31 1.95
CA THR A 61 2.30 -4.34 1.02
C THR A 61 3.27 -3.20 1.30
N THR A 62 4.02 -3.34 2.41
CA THR A 62 5.07 -2.40 2.84
C THR A 62 6.23 -2.43 1.84
N ASN A 63 6.26 -1.48 0.90
CA ASN A 63 6.98 -1.64 -0.36
C ASN A 63 8.26 -0.82 -0.46
N SER A 64 8.35 0.34 0.20
CA SER A 64 9.52 1.20 0.13
C SER A 64 9.68 2.04 1.39
N VAL A 65 10.90 2.41 1.71
CA VAL A 65 11.26 3.19 2.90
C VAL A 65 12.20 4.34 2.58
N ALA A 66 12.03 5.48 3.27
CA ALA A 66 12.95 6.61 3.18
C ALA A 66 13.03 7.37 4.50
N LEU A 67 14.24 7.75 4.90
CA LEU A 67 14.49 8.63 6.04
C LEU A 67 14.40 10.11 5.64
N SER A 68 13.91 10.94 6.56
CA SER A 68 14.03 12.40 6.47
C SER A 68 15.50 12.83 6.44
N SER A 69 15.75 14.08 6.01
CA SER A 69 17.11 14.61 5.94
C SER A 69 17.82 14.67 7.29
N ASP A 70 17.09 14.79 8.40
CA ASP A 70 17.61 14.76 9.77
C ASP A 70 17.64 13.35 10.40
N GLU A 71 17.20 12.32 9.63
CA GLU A 71 17.11 10.91 10.03
C GLU A 71 16.19 10.61 11.22
N LYS A 72 15.29 11.55 11.57
CA LYS A 72 14.37 11.36 12.70
C LYS A 72 13.00 10.84 12.30
N THR A 73 12.64 10.95 11.03
CA THR A 73 11.34 10.49 10.51
C THR A 73 11.54 9.47 9.42
N LEU A 74 10.84 8.34 9.51
CA LEU A 74 10.79 7.31 8.49
C LEU A 74 9.45 7.37 7.77
N PHE A 75 9.49 7.44 6.45
CA PHE A 75 8.34 7.36 5.55
C PHE A 75 8.33 5.98 4.89
N ILE A 76 7.18 5.32 4.91
CA ILE A 76 7.02 3.92 4.51
C ILE A 76 5.85 3.84 3.53
N ALA A 77 6.07 3.36 2.32
CA ALA A 77 5.03 3.20 1.32
C ALA A 77 4.23 1.90 1.56
N ASN A 78 2.95 2.03 1.86
CA ASN A 78 1.99 0.93 1.97
C ASN A 78 1.18 0.85 0.67
N ALA A 79 1.62 0.01 -0.26
CA ALA A 79 1.12 0.00 -1.63
C ALA A 79 -0.38 -0.29 -1.72
N ASP A 80 -0.88 -1.32 -1.07
CA ASP A 80 -2.30 -1.71 -1.16
C ASP A 80 -3.22 -0.85 -0.29
N ASN A 81 -2.68 -0.07 0.64
CA ASN A 81 -3.44 0.89 1.45
C ASN A 81 -3.44 2.31 0.86
N ASN A 82 -2.75 2.54 -0.25
CA ASN A 82 -2.67 3.84 -0.92
C ASN A 82 -2.24 4.98 0.02
N CYS A 83 -1.26 4.72 0.87
CA CYS A 83 -0.77 5.71 1.83
C CYS A 83 0.71 5.52 2.17
N LEU A 84 1.29 6.53 2.78
CA LEU A 84 2.55 6.40 3.50
C LEU A 84 2.26 6.28 5.00
N SER A 85 2.87 5.30 5.66
CA SER A 85 2.98 5.23 7.11
C SER A 85 4.17 6.07 7.57
N VAL A 86 4.02 6.83 8.63
CA VAL A 86 5.07 7.75 9.10
C VAL A 86 5.42 7.45 10.55
N PHE A 87 6.72 7.30 10.82
CA PHE A 87 7.23 7.01 12.16
C PHE A 87 8.28 8.03 12.60
N ASP A 88 8.22 8.42 13.87
CA ASP A 88 9.36 9.02 14.58
C ASP A 88 10.33 7.89 14.93
N VAL A 89 11.52 7.96 14.36
CA VAL A 89 12.61 7.00 14.55
C VAL A 89 13.84 7.66 15.17
N SER A 90 13.67 8.81 15.82
CA SER A 90 14.74 9.55 16.50
C SER A 90 15.44 8.74 17.58
N VAL A 91 14.76 7.74 18.14
CA VAL A 91 15.30 6.79 19.12
C VAL A 91 15.02 5.37 18.62
N PRO A 92 15.88 4.78 17.74
CA PRO A 92 15.70 3.41 17.24
C PRO A 92 15.59 2.40 18.39
N GLY A 93 14.61 1.49 18.29
CA GLY A 93 14.21 0.59 19.38
C GLY A 93 13.07 1.14 20.25
N ARG A 94 12.65 2.40 20.02
CA ARG A 94 11.52 3.06 20.68
C ARG A 94 10.77 3.99 19.74
N SER A 95 10.63 3.57 18.49
CA SER A 95 9.96 4.35 17.45
C SER A 95 8.46 4.53 17.74
N LYS A 96 7.88 5.61 17.22
CA LYS A 96 6.47 5.94 17.43
C LYS A 96 5.80 6.27 16.11
N SER A 97 4.62 5.71 15.88
CA SER A 97 3.79 6.12 14.74
C SER A 97 3.37 7.58 14.87
N LYS A 98 3.51 8.34 13.79
CA LYS A 98 3.02 9.71 13.62
C LYS A 98 1.71 9.76 12.83
N GLY A 99 1.30 8.65 12.22
CA GLY A 99 0.11 8.56 11.39
C GLY A 99 0.39 8.22 9.93
N PHE A 100 -0.50 8.66 9.06
CA PHE A 100 -0.51 8.28 7.65
C PHE A 100 -0.67 9.50 6.74
N ILE A 101 -0.09 9.43 5.53
CA ILE A 101 -0.24 10.42 4.46
C ILE A 101 -0.93 9.73 3.29
N PRO A 102 -2.08 10.24 2.78
CA PRO A 102 -2.73 9.65 1.61
C PRO A 102 -1.88 9.86 0.36
N THR A 103 -1.86 8.86 -0.51
CA THR A 103 -1.19 8.92 -1.81
C THR A 103 -2.19 8.62 -2.93
N ALA A 104 -1.72 8.64 -4.18
CA ALA A 104 -2.44 8.01 -5.28
C ALA A 104 -2.33 6.47 -5.18
N TRP A 105 -2.81 5.75 -6.18
CA TRP A 105 -2.97 4.31 -6.11
C TRP A 105 -1.66 3.56 -6.26
N TYR A 106 -1.41 2.70 -5.29
CA TYR A 106 -0.31 1.76 -5.22
C TYR A 106 1.06 2.45 -5.17
N PRO A 107 1.40 3.13 -4.06
CA PRO A 107 2.72 3.73 -3.89
C PRO A 107 3.82 2.65 -3.97
N THR A 108 4.73 2.81 -4.92
CA THR A 108 5.78 1.83 -5.23
C THR A 108 7.14 2.23 -4.70
N CYS A 109 7.39 3.53 -4.58
CA CYS A 109 8.66 4.04 -4.07
C CYS A 109 8.44 5.39 -3.39
N VAL A 110 9.13 5.61 -2.30
CA VAL A 110 9.19 6.90 -1.60
C VAL A 110 10.64 7.37 -1.51
N ARG A 111 10.89 8.66 -1.75
CA ARG A 111 12.20 9.32 -1.58
C ARG A 111 12.01 10.69 -0.96
N ILE A 112 13.00 11.15 -0.24
CA ILE A 112 13.01 12.49 0.37
C ILE A 112 14.04 13.34 -0.33
N VAL A 113 13.60 14.51 -0.80
CA VAL A 113 14.47 15.51 -1.45
C VAL A 113 14.23 16.85 -0.78
N LYS A 114 15.20 17.30 0.00
CA LYS A 114 15.06 18.47 0.88
C LYS A 114 13.87 18.28 1.85
N ASP A 115 12.85 19.13 1.77
CA ASP A 115 11.66 19.10 2.59
C ASP A 115 10.43 18.53 1.85
N GLN A 116 10.66 17.77 0.80
CA GLN A 116 9.62 17.17 -0.02
C GLN A 116 9.71 15.66 -0.03
N ILE A 117 8.55 15.02 0.03
CA ILE A 117 8.33 13.60 -0.16
C ILE A 117 7.97 13.40 -1.64
N LEU A 118 8.76 12.61 -2.35
CA LEU A 118 8.47 12.17 -3.70
C LEU A 118 7.97 10.73 -3.62
N VAL A 119 6.79 10.47 -4.19
CA VAL A 119 6.19 9.14 -4.19
C VAL A 119 5.72 8.76 -5.58
N THR A 120 6.18 7.61 -6.08
CA THR A 120 5.66 7.03 -7.32
C THR A 120 4.50 6.10 -7.02
N ASN A 121 3.46 6.13 -7.85
CA ASN A 121 2.26 5.32 -7.69
C ASN A 121 2.04 4.51 -8.96
N GLY A 122 2.08 3.19 -8.85
CA GLY A 122 2.08 2.29 -10.01
C GLY A 122 0.73 2.17 -10.72
N LYS A 123 -0.37 2.50 -10.06
CA LYS A 123 -1.73 2.39 -10.61
C LYS A 123 -2.40 3.76 -10.85
N GLY A 124 -1.66 4.85 -10.76
CA GLY A 124 -2.15 6.20 -11.04
C GLY A 124 -3.10 6.77 -10.00
N LEU A 125 -4.18 7.43 -10.42
CA LEU A 125 -5.13 8.11 -9.54
C LEU A 125 -6.37 7.28 -9.22
N SER A 126 -6.81 6.44 -10.15
CA SER A 126 -7.97 5.55 -9.97
C SER A 126 -7.97 4.43 -11.00
N SER A 127 -8.81 3.40 -10.78
CA SER A 127 -9.12 2.44 -11.83
C SER A 127 -10.00 3.09 -12.89
N LEU A 128 -9.82 2.66 -14.13
CA LEU A 128 -10.60 3.11 -15.28
C LEU A 128 -11.19 1.87 -15.98
N ALA A 129 -12.39 2.02 -16.50
CA ALA A 129 -12.97 1.01 -17.38
C ALA A 129 -12.05 0.74 -18.57
N ASN A 130 -11.92 -0.53 -18.95
CA ASN A 130 -11.02 -0.98 -20.00
C ASN A 130 -11.77 -1.66 -21.15
N PRO A 131 -12.73 -0.97 -21.81
CA PRO A 131 -13.57 -1.58 -22.85
C PRO A 131 -12.78 -2.00 -24.10
N TYR A 132 -11.61 -1.40 -24.32
CA TYR A 132 -10.74 -1.66 -25.47
C TYR A 132 -9.42 -2.34 -25.09
N GLY A 133 -9.28 -2.70 -23.83
CA GLY A 133 -8.05 -3.28 -23.29
C GLY A 133 -7.86 -4.76 -23.64
N PRO A 134 -6.87 -5.39 -23.01
CA PRO A 134 -6.56 -6.78 -23.30
C PRO A 134 -7.78 -7.67 -23.15
N ASN A 135 -8.21 -8.26 -24.27
CA ASN A 135 -9.28 -9.23 -24.27
C ASN A 135 -8.64 -10.64 -24.25
N PRO A 136 -8.84 -11.43 -23.20
CA PRO A 136 -8.24 -12.75 -23.08
C PRO A 136 -8.74 -13.75 -24.14
N MET A 137 -9.87 -13.45 -24.78
CA MET A 137 -10.41 -14.26 -25.89
C MET A 137 -9.80 -13.88 -27.24
N ARG A 138 -9.05 -12.78 -27.32
CA ARG A 138 -8.40 -12.31 -28.54
C ARG A 138 -6.91 -12.09 -28.27
N ARG A 139 -6.05 -12.74 -29.02
CA ARG A 139 -4.62 -12.46 -28.99
C ARG A 139 -4.34 -11.10 -29.62
N GLY A 140 -3.52 -10.28 -28.96
CA GLY A 140 -3.07 -9.01 -29.50
C GLY A 140 -4.13 -7.90 -29.46
N SER A 141 -4.81 -7.70 -28.33
CA SER A 141 -5.68 -6.54 -28.12
C SER A 141 -4.94 -5.24 -28.32
N GLU A 142 -5.59 -4.27 -28.94
CA GLU A 142 -5.07 -2.93 -29.16
C GLU A 142 -5.64 -1.96 -28.12
N VAL A 143 -4.77 -1.19 -27.49
CA VAL A 143 -5.15 -0.13 -26.57
C VAL A 143 -4.90 1.22 -27.22
N VAL A 144 -5.89 2.11 -27.11
CA VAL A 144 -5.83 3.48 -27.60
C VAL A 144 -5.66 4.42 -26.39
N TYR A 145 -4.67 5.29 -26.45
CA TYR A 145 -4.43 6.29 -25.41
C TYR A 145 -3.98 7.62 -26.00
N GLN A 146 -4.10 8.70 -25.22
CA GLN A 146 -3.68 10.03 -25.61
C GLN A 146 -2.27 10.33 -25.08
N ALA A 147 -1.33 10.65 -25.98
CA ALA A 147 0.01 11.07 -25.61
C ALA A 147 0.48 12.22 -26.50
N GLY A 148 0.95 13.31 -25.90
CA GLY A 148 1.42 14.48 -26.64
C GLY A 148 0.35 15.12 -27.52
N GLY A 149 -0.93 15.07 -27.13
CA GLY A 149 -2.06 15.60 -27.91
C GLY A 149 -2.43 14.77 -29.15
N LYS A 150 -1.90 13.55 -29.27
CA LYS A 150 -2.19 12.63 -30.38
C LYS A 150 -2.67 11.27 -29.85
N GLU A 151 -3.59 10.67 -30.60
CA GLU A 151 -4.01 9.31 -30.37
C GLU A 151 -2.87 8.34 -30.73
N GLN A 152 -2.54 7.46 -29.79
CA GLN A 152 -1.56 6.39 -29.95
C GLN A 152 -2.25 5.04 -29.79
N LYS A 153 -1.76 4.03 -30.53
CA LYS A 153 -2.28 2.66 -30.47
C LYS A 153 -1.16 1.69 -30.11
N ILE A 154 -1.39 0.87 -29.09
CA ILE A 154 -0.46 -0.18 -28.67
C ILE A 154 -1.17 -1.52 -28.63
N LYS A 155 -0.56 -2.55 -29.21
CA LYS A 155 -0.97 -3.94 -28.97
C LYS A 155 -0.47 -4.38 -27.61
N VAL A 156 -1.38 -4.75 -26.73
CA VAL A 156 -1.05 -5.24 -25.38
C VAL A 156 -1.69 -6.59 -25.17
N GLN A 157 -0.96 -7.49 -24.51
CA GLN A 157 -1.44 -8.82 -24.13
C GLN A 157 -1.59 -8.96 -22.61
N TYR A 158 -1.15 -7.95 -21.87
CA TYR A 158 -1.08 -7.98 -20.43
C TYR A 158 -1.65 -6.69 -19.83
N ILE A 159 -2.48 -6.84 -18.78
CA ILE A 159 -3.17 -5.73 -18.13
C ILE A 159 -2.23 -4.66 -17.57
N GLY A 160 -1.03 -5.03 -17.14
CA GLY A 160 -0.03 -4.08 -16.66
C GLY A 160 0.37 -3.02 -17.68
N GLY A 161 0.18 -3.27 -18.99
CA GLY A 161 0.40 -2.27 -20.05
C GLY A 161 -0.60 -1.12 -20.06
N LEU A 162 -1.69 -1.24 -19.31
CA LEU A 162 -2.72 -0.20 -19.17
C LEU A 162 -2.48 0.73 -17.97
N PHE A 163 -1.62 0.35 -17.06
CA PHE A 163 -1.36 1.17 -15.88
C PHE A 163 -0.60 2.42 -16.27
N THR A 164 -1.15 3.55 -15.85
CA THR A 164 -0.51 4.86 -15.97
C THR A 164 -0.10 5.31 -14.57
N GLY A 165 1.20 5.28 -14.30
CA GLY A 165 1.75 5.71 -13.02
C GLY A 165 1.67 7.23 -12.82
N THR A 166 1.79 7.67 -11.57
CA THR A 166 1.92 9.08 -11.21
C THR A 166 3.12 9.29 -10.31
N LEU A 167 3.66 10.50 -10.32
CA LEU A 167 4.62 11.01 -9.34
C LEU A 167 3.92 12.04 -8.47
N GLY A 168 3.76 11.74 -7.18
CA GLY A 168 3.30 12.69 -6.17
C GLY A 168 4.48 13.47 -5.58
N ILE A 169 4.30 14.77 -5.37
CA ILE A 169 5.23 15.64 -4.66
C ILE A 169 4.44 16.23 -3.50
N ILE A 170 4.87 15.95 -2.27
CA ILE A 170 4.16 16.30 -1.06
C ILE A 170 5.15 17.01 -0.14
N ASP A 171 4.81 18.21 0.33
CA ASP A 171 5.59 18.87 1.36
C ASP A 171 5.48 18.09 2.68
N ILE A 172 6.57 18.00 3.45
CA ILE A 172 6.53 17.30 4.73
C ILE A 172 5.52 17.98 5.64
N PRO A 173 4.45 17.26 6.06
CA PRO A 173 3.37 17.87 6.82
C PRO A 173 3.81 18.21 8.26
N ASN A 174 3.28 19.31 8.77
CA ASN A 174 3.33 19.58 10.20
C ASN A 174 2.34 18.66 10.95
N GLU A 175 2.36 18.71 12.28
CA GLU A 175 1.56 17.82 13.13
C GLU A 175 0.04 17.95 12.90
N SER A 176 -0.45 19.18 12.72
CA SER A 176 -1.87 19.43 12.44
C SER A 176 -2.31 18.82 11.11
N LEU A 177 -1.52 19.00 10.06
CA LEU A 177 -1.80 18.46 8.73
C LEU A 177 -1.66 16.93 8.73
N MET A 178 -0.73 16.37 9.50
CA MET A 178 -0.59 14.92 9.68
C MET A 178 -1.88 14.30 10.26
N GLY A 179 -2.51 14.95 11.22
CA GLY A 179 -3.80 14.52 11.77
C GLY A 179 -4.91 14.51 10.72
N ILE A 180 -4.99 15.55 9.87
CA ILE A 180 -5.95 15.62 8.76
C ILE A 180 -5.69 14.51 7.73
N TYR A 181 -4.43 14.30 7.36
CA TYR A 181 -4.05 13.25 6.43
C TYR A 181 -4.38 11.86 6.94
N SER A 182 -4.07 11.58 8.20
CA SER A 182 -4.41 10.29 8.83
C SER A 182 -5.92 10.04 8.81
N LYS A 183 -6.72 11.05 9.16
CA LYS A 183 -8.19 10.96 9.07
C LYS A 183 -8.66 10.68 7.64
N THR A 184 -8.03 11.31 6.63
CA THR A 184 -8.34 11.06 5.23
C THR A 184 -8.05 9.61 4.83
N VAL A 185 -6.90 9.06 5.25
CA VAL A 185 -6.54 7.66 4.98
C VAL A 185 -7.58 6.71 5.59
N TYR A 186 -7.96 6.91 6.84
CA TYR A 186 -9.00 6.09 7.48
C TYR A 186 -10.37 6.22 6.79
N ASN A 187 -10.73 7.42 6.34
CA ASN A 187 -12.01 7.62 5.63
C ASN A 187 -12.03 6.98 4.23
N ASN A 188 -10.87 6.81 3.60
CA ASN A 188 -10.74 6.19 2.29
C ASN A 188 -10.74 4.66 2.34
N THR A 189 -10.66 4.05 3.52
CA THR A 189 -10.76 2.60 3.66
C THR A 189 -12.19 2.17 3.97
N PRO A 190 -12.71 1.12 3.33
CA PRO A 190 -14.02 0.56 3.68
C PRO A 190 -14.00 -0.23 5.01
N TYR A 191 -12.81 -0.58 5.50
CA TYR A 191 -12.63 -1.41 6.69
C TYR A 191 -12.78 -0.58 7.96
N ILE A 192 -13.99 -0.56 8.48
CA ILE A 192 -14.31 -0.05 9.82
C ILE A 192 -14.75 -1.27 10.62
N LYS A 193 -14.09 -1.55 11.74
CA LYS A 193 -14.32 -2.75 12.56
C LYS A 193 -15.81 -2.92 12.93
N GLU A 194 -16.50 -1.83 13.17
CA GLU A 194 -17.93 -1.81 13.45
C GLU A 194 -18.78 -2.28 12.26
N LYS A 195 -18.28 -2.12 11.02
CA LYS A 195 -18.99 -2.55 9.80
C LYS A 195 -18.68 -3.98 9.37
N GLU A 196 -17.63 -4.61 9.89
CA GLU A 196 -17.29 -6.00 9.56
C GLU A 196 -18.38 -6.99 9.97
N MET A 197 -19.09 -6.68 11.06
CA MET A 197 -20.10 -7.56 11.68
C MET A 197 -21.54 -7.17 11.35
N VAL A 198 -21.75 -5.99 10.77
CA VAL A 198 -23.08 -5.43 10.47
C VAL A 198 -23.08 -4.78 9.10
N ALA A 199 -24.03 -5.15 8.27
CA ALA A 199 -24.27 -4.53 6.97
C ALA A 199 -25.64 -3.85 6.91
N GLU A 200 -25.73 -2.70 6.26
CA GLU A 200 -27.02 -2.11 5.89
C GLU A 200 -27.60 -2.93 4.73
N ILE A 201 -28.74 -3.56 4.95
CA ILE A 201 -29.38 -4.39 3.94
C ILE A 201 -30.77 -3.84 3.59
N PRO A 202 -31.17 -3.89 2.31
CA PRO A 202 -32.55 -3.56 1.91
C PRO A 202 -33.57 -4.51 2.56
N ALA A 203 -34.75 -3.99 2.84
CA ALA A 203 -35.83 -4.82 3.35
C ALA A 203 -36.15 -5.98 2.40
N GLY A 204 -36.31 -7.18 2.96
CA GLY A 204 -36.61 -8.39 2.21
C GLY A 204 -35.38 -9.11 1.61
N ASN A 205 -34.17 -8.63 1.84
CA ASN A 205 -32.96 -9.35 1.46
C ASN A 205 -32.79 -10.61 2.35
N PRO A 206 -32.60 -11.81 1.75
CA PRO A 206 -32.43 -13.05 2.50
C PRO A 206 -31.06 -13.16 3.20
N VAL A 207 -30.07 -12.34 2.79
CA VAL A 207 -28.76 -12.29 3.44
C VAL A 207 -28.89 -11.46 4.72
N PRO A 208 -28.55 -12.00 5.90
CA PRO A 208 -28.64 -11.26 7.16
C PRO A 208 -27.62 -10.11 7.20
N GLY A 209 -28.00 -8.99 7.81
CA GLY A 209 -27.14 -7.82 7.98
C GLY A 209 -26.13 -7.96 9.11
N LYS A 210 -26.29 -8.94 9.96
CA LYS A 210 -25.43 -9.20 11.11
C LYS A 210 -25.04 -10.66 11.19
N VAL A 211 -23.77 -10.93 11.51
CA VAL A 211 -23.29 -12.29 11.72
C VAL A 211 -24.04 -12.95 12.89
N GLY A 212 -24.56 -14.16 12.64
CA GLY A 212 -25.33 -14.93 13.61
C GLY A 212 -26.84 -14.72 13.57
N ASP A 213 -27.36 -13.76 12.80
CA ASP A 213 -28.79 -13.61 12.60
C ASP A 213 -29.37 -14.77 11.77
N PRO A 214 -30.65 -15.13 11.97
CA PRO A 214 -31.32 -16.16 11.19
C PRO A 214 -31.34 -15.82 9.69
N SER A 215 -31.09 -16.82 8.84
CA SER A 215 -31.16 -16.70 7.39
C SER A 215 -32.02 -17.82 6.80
N PRO A 216 -32.87 -17.56 5.79
CA PRO A 216 -33.54 -18.58 5.03
C PRO A 216 -32.63 -19.33 4.09
N ILE A 217 -31.41 -18.84 3.85
CA ILE A 217 -30.42 -19.45 2.96
C ILE A 217 -29.89 -20.73 3.60
N LYS A 218 -30.09 -21.88 2.95
CA LYS A 218 -29.63 -23.20 3.42
C LYS A 218 -28.34 -23.67 2.74
N TYR A 219 -28.09 -23.21 1.53
CA TYR A 219 -26.96 -23.64 0.72
C TYR A 219 -26.31 -22.43 0.08
N VAL A 220 -24.98 -22.43 0.02
CA VAL A 220 -24.17 -21.38 -0.62
C VAL A 220 -23.23 -22.02 -1.62
N PHE A 221 -23.27 -21.57 -2.87
CA PHE A 221 -22.30 -21.90 -3.89
C PHE A 221 -21.30 -20.74 -4.02
N TYR A 222 -20.07 -20.96 -3.56
CA TYR A 222 -19.00 -19.96 -3.66
C TYR A 222 -18.17 -20.22 -4.91
N ILE A 223 -18.29 -19.32 -5.90
CA ILE A 223 -17.59 -19.45 -7.19
C ILE A 223 -16.48 -18.41 -7.23
N ILE A 224 -15.22 -18.89 -7.23
CA ILE A 224 -14.05 -18.04 -7.40
C ILE A 224 -13.77 -17.89 -8.90
N LYS A 225 -13.92 -16.66 -9.42
CA LYS A 225 -13.46 -16.29 -10.76
C LYS A 225 -12.15 -15.54 -10.60
N GLU A 226 -11.08 -16.08 -11.14
CA GLU A 226 -9.74 -15.51 -11.00
C GLU A 226 -9.05 -15.30 -12.34
N ASN A 227 -7.83 -14.74 -12.30
CA ASN A 227 -6.99 -14.38 -13.43
C ASN A 227 -7.60 -13.30 -14.33
N ARG A 228 -8.51 -12.48 -13.78
CA ARG A 228 -9.09 -11.31 -14.45
C ARG A 228 -9.32 -10.19 -13.46
N THR A 229 -9.09 -8.96 -13.90
CA THR A 229 -9.48 -7.78 -13.14
C THR A 229 -10.97 -7.49 -13.34
N TYR A 230 -11.56 -6.73 -12.43
CA TYR A 230 -12.93 -6.25 -12.54
C TYR A 230 -13.20 -5.56 -13.90
N ASP A 231 -12.25 -4.74 -14.36
CA ASP A 231 -12.38 -4.00 -15.62
C ASP A 231 -12.28 -4.89 -16.88
N GLN A 232 -12.02 -6.18 -16.73
CA GLN A 232 -11.99 -7.15 -17.83
C GLN A 232 -13.27 -8.01 -17.93
N VAL A 233 -14.16 -7.89 -16.96
CA VAL A 233 -15.44 -8.61 -16.90
C VAL A 233 -16.57 -7.68 -17.25
#